data_5d33f715c39851c9c626ed00b1c908b5
#
_entry.id   5d33f715c39851c9c626ed00b1c908b5
#
_cell.length_a   1.000
_cell.length_b   1.000
_cell.length_c   1.000
_cell.angle_alpha   90.00
_cell.angle_beta   90.00
_cell.angle_gamma   90.00
#
_symmetry.space_group_name_H-M   'P 1'
#
loop_
_entity.id
_entity.type
_entity.pdbx_description
1 polymer ?
#
loop_
_entity_poly.entity_id
_entity_poly.type
_entity_poly.pdbx_seq_one_letter_code
_entity_poly.pdbx_strand_id
1 'polypeptide(L)'
;MIILTKIIPGYSAWRTAGSKSLLIVMTSIIILSGCMLGKDYSRPQVDTPGNWRFEEKDALALANTSWWKQFQDPVLNDLIRTSLQENKDVRIATARVEEYMGKLGVTRADLFPQVGLGAGAGRQRLTEVGPTGWNPTTQPTSYTFQGNLNANWELDLWGKIRRATEAARADLLSTDEARRAVIMTLVASVANGYINLLNYDQQLVIARETLKSRKDSLEIFQKRYAGGVISELELNQSRSEYEDARAVIPQLEKNIAQQENALNLLLGRNPGPIPRGRTLDELVLPAVPTGIPSDLLDRRPDVRQAEQNLVAANARIAVAKALYFPSISLTGAFGFASAELNDLLTGPAKTWNYAASLTAPIFTAGKIKGQVKQAEALQEQALVKYLQTVQAAFKEVDDSLVDQRKYRERLAVQGEQVTALRNTRRLAGLRYDNGYSSYLEVLDAERSLFNGQLSQVQTKGNLFQSLVNVYKTMGGGWITEADKMASGYTEKKPAPSP
;
A
#
# COMPACT_ATOMS: atom_id res chain seq x y z
N MET A 1 11.21 -82.90 49.30
CA MET A 1 9.78 -82.73 49.06
C MET A 1 9.67 -81.51 48.18
N ILE A 2 9.91 -81.63 46.87
CA ILE A 2 9.03 -81.79 45.72
C ILE A 2 7.99 -80.66 45.70
N ILE A 3 8.08 -79.71 44.71
CA ILE A 3 7.26 -79.69 43.54
C ILE A 3 7.31 -78.29 42.89
N LEU A 4 7.69 -78.27 41.60
CA LEU A 4 7.18 -77.61 40.40
C LEU A 4 7.18 -76.09 40.27
N THR A 5 8.21 -75.63 39.59
CA THR A 5 8.21 -74.51 38.67
C THR A 5 7.69 -74.92 37.31
N LYS A 6 6.65 -74.28 36.81
CA LYS A 6 6.25 -74.44 35.42
C LYS A 6 6.31 -73.05 34.70
N ILE A 7 7.21 -72.99 33.78
CA ILE A 7 7.64 -71.94 32.85
C ILE A 7 6.45 -71.46 32.00
N ILE A 8 6.30 -70.16 31.86
CA ILE A 8 5.53 -69.47 30.79
C ILE A 8 6.55 -68.85 29.84
N PRO A 9 6.75 -69.34 28.61
CA PRO A 9 7.51 -68.63 27.59
C PRO A 9 6.52 -67.77 26.76
N GLY A 10 6.78 -66.52 26.61
CA GLY A 10 5.98 -65.71 25.63
C GLY A 10 6.02 -64.20 25.75
N TYR A 11 6.88 -63.61 26.58
CA TYR A 11 6.86 -62.10 26.73
C TYR A 11 7.97 -61.32 26.02
N SER A 12 8.95 -62.01 25.36
CA SER A 12 10.08 -61.31 24.75
C SER A 12 9.93 -60.95 23.24
N ALA A 13 8.99 -61.58 22.53
CA ALA A 13 8.84 -61.37 21.07
C ALA A 13 8.05 -60.11 20.66
N TRP A 14 7.24 -59.54 21.54
CA TRP A 14 6.41 -58.36 21.22
C TRP A 14 7.14 -57.04 21.42
N ARG A 15 8.18 -56.96 22.22
CA ARG A 15 8.96 -55.74 22.45
C ARG A 15 9.91 -55.37 21.29
N THR A 16 10.40 -56.32 20.53
CA THR A 16 11.36 -56.10 19.43
C THR A 16 10.66 -55.79 18.10
N ALA A 17 9.43 -56.20 17.88
CA ALA A 17 8.65 -55.89 16.68
C ALA A 17 8.17 -54.43 16.71
N GLY A 18 7.70 -53.93 17.87
CA GLY A 18 7.22 -52.55 18.02
C GLY A 18 8.34 -51.51 17.85
N SER A 19 9.56 -51.79 18.34
CA SER A 19 10.68 -50.84 18.22
C SER A 19 11.23 -50.72 16.78
N LYS A 20 11.24 -51.82 16.02
CA LYS A 20 11.66 -51.79 14.59
C LYS A 20 10.63 -51.08 13.72
N SER A 21 9.33 -51.28 13.97
CA SER A 21 8.28 -50.59 13.27
C SER A 21 8.27 -49.11 13.59
N LEU A 22 8.50 -48.69 14.83
CA LEU A 22 8.64 -47.28 15.23
C LEU A 22 9.88 -46.62 14.59
N LEU A 23 11.01 -47.34 14.52
CA LEU A 23 12.22 -46.85 13.89
C LEU A 23 12.04 -46.68 12.36
N ILE A 24 11.36 -47.62 11.70
CA ILE A 24 11.04 -47.53 10.27
C ILE A 24 10.09 -46.34 10.00
N VAL A 25 9.09 -46.11 10.84
CA VAL A 25 8.18 -44.97 10.74
C VAL A 25 8.94 -43.66 11.01
N MET A 26 9.80 -43.59 12.03
CA MET A 26 10.63 -42.41 12.29
C MET A 26 11.62 -42.12 11.16
N THR A 27 12.28 -43.15 10.62
CA THR A 27 13.21 -43.00 9.48
C THR A 27 12.47 -42.60 8.21
N SER A 28 11.26 -43.12 7.97
CA SER A 28 10.38 -42.70 6.86
C SER A 28 9.94 -41.26 7.00
N ILE A 29 9.64 -40.79 8.21
CA ILE A 29 9.26 -39.37 8.48
C ILE A 29 10.46 -38.41 8.24
N ILE A 30 11.69 -38.84 8.57
CA ILE A 30 12.90 -38.04 8.32
C ILE A 30 13.26 -37.98 6.83
N ILE A 31 13.00 -39.03 6.06
CA ILE A 31 13.22 -39.06 4.61
C ILE A 31 12.14 -38.21 3.87
N LEU A 32 10.96 -38.08 4.43
CA LEU A 32 9.84 -37.28 3.89
C LEU A 32 10.00 -35.76 4.09
N SER A 33 10.90 -35.31 4.95
CA SER A 33 11.08 -33.89 5.26
C SER A 33 11.94 -33.10 4.26
N GLY A 34 12.46 -33.72 3.18
CA GLY A 34 13.58 -33.18 2.40
C GLY A 34 13.36 -32.71 0.98
N CYS A 35 12.26 -33.00 0.31
CA CYS A 35 12.11 -32.65 -1.12
C CYS A 35 11.13 -31.52 -1.37
N MET A 36 11.60 -30.27 -1.22
CA MET A 36 10.87 -29.11 -1.71
C MET A 36 11.39 -28.76 -3.11
N LEU A 37 10.51 -28.86 -4.13
CA LEU A 37 10.86 -28.54 -5.50
C LEU A 37 11.06 -27.04 -5.71
N GLY A 38 11.91 -26.69 -6.69
CA GLY A 38 12.20 -25.32 -7.08
C GLY A 38 13.37 -24.70 -6.34
N LYS A 39 13.86 -23.58 -6.87
CA LYS A 39 14.93 -22.79 -6.24
C LYS A 39 14.31 -21.83 -5.22
N ASP A 40 14.99 -21.66 -4.09
CA ASP A 40 14.64 -20.62 -3.14
C ASP A 40 14.89 -19.25 -3.74
N TYR A 41 14.11 -18.26 -3.28
CA TYR A 41 14.29 -16.88 -3.70
C TYR A 41 15.66 -16.37 -3.28
N SER A 42 16.31 -15.65 -4.18
CA SER A 42 17.48 -14.83 -3.88
C SER A 42 17.26 -13.43 -4.42
N ARG A 43 17.54 -12.41 -3.61
CA ARG A 43 17.37 -11.02 -4.02
C ARG A 43 18.26 -10.73 -5.23
N PRO A 44 17.69 -10.19 -6.34
CA PRO A 44 18.47 -9.77 -7.49
C PRO A 44 19.48 -8.67 -7.10
N GLN A 45 20.65 -8.71 -7.68
CA GLN A 45 21.61 -7.60 -7.56
C GLN A 45 21.08 -6.43 -8.39
N VAL A 46 21.02 -5.26 -7.76
CA VAL A 46 20.60 -4.01 -8.39
C VAL A 46 21.78 -3.06 -8.38
N ASP A 47 22.05 -2.45 -9.51
CA ASP A 47 23.04 -1.38 -9.61
C ASP A 47 22.49 -0.14 -8.88
N THR A 48 23.20 0.29 -7.84
CA THR A 48 22.81 1.45 -7.00
C THR A 48 23.77 2.59 -7.24
N PRO A 49 23.27 3.84 -7.46
CA PRO A 49 24.15 5.00 -7.54
C PRO A 49 25.02 5.12 -6.29
N GLY A 50 26.29 5.53 -6.44
CA GLY A 50 27.18 5.71 -5.29
C GLY A 50 26.77 6.86 -4.39
N ASN A 51 26.30 7.99 -4.98
CA ASN A 51 25.89 9.20 -4.29
C ASN A 51 24.71 9.87 -5.02
N TRP A 52 23.98 10.72 -4.30
CA TRP A 52 22.97 11.59 -4.89
C TRP A 52 23.64 12.78 -5.62
N ARG A 53 22.97 13.30 -6.67
CA ARG A 53 23.48 14.47 -7.44
C ARG A 53 23.67 15.70 -6.56
N PHE A 54 22.80 15.91 -5.57
CA PHE A 54 22.86 17.00 -4.62
C PHE A 54 22.73 16.45 -3.19
N GLU A 55 23.86 16.07 -2.61
CA GLU A 55 23.93 15.66 -1.21
C GLU A 55 24.27 16.87 -0.33
N GLU A 56 23.46 17.15 0.69
CA GLU A 56 23.80 18.16 1.69
C GLU A 56 24.72 17.54 2.75
N LYS A 57 25.90 18.13 2.93
CA LYS A 57 26.94 17.62 3.87
C LYS A 57 26.51 17.69 5.34
N ASP A 58 25.59 18.61 5.67
CA ASP A 58 25.11 18.85 7.04
C ASP A 58 23.76 18.18 7.32
N ALA A 59 23.32 17.27 6.46
CA ALA A 59 22.05 16.61 6.60
C ALA A 59 22.02 15.66 7.82
N LEU A 60 20.98 15.76 8.62
CA LEU A 60 20.82 15.01 9.86
C LEU A 60 20.13 13.66 9.60
N ALA A 61 20.41 12.62 10.41
CA ALA A 61 19.75 11.29 10.35
C ALA A 61 18.28 11.35 10.79
N LEU A 62 17.49 12.24 10.19
CA LEU A 62 16.10 12.53 10.56
C LEU A 62 15.07 11.65 9.84
N ALA A 63 15.50 10.75 8.97
CA ALA A 63 14.60 9.89 8.16
C ALA A 63 13.68 8.99 9.00
N ASN A 64 13.92 8.84 10.30
CA ASN A 64 13.15 7.96 11.19
C ASN A 64 12.21 8.69 12.14
N THR A 65 12.11 10.03 12.05
CA THR A 65 11.26 10.83 12.94
C THR A 65 10.02 11.34 12.23
N SER A 66 8.97 11.67 12.97
CA SER A 66 7.76 12.34 12.47
C SER A 66 8.11 13.73 11.91
N TRP A 67 8.67 13.78 10.71
CA TRP A 67 9.23 14.99 10.09
C TRP A 67 8.25 16.17 10.02
N TRP A 68 6.94 15.91 9.94
CA TRP A 68 5.91 16.96 9.89
C TRP A 68 5.86 17.82 11.16
N LYS A 69 6.32 17.29 12.31
CA LYS A 69 6.45 18.06 13.56
C LYS A 69 7.50 19.16 13.47
N GLN A 70 8.48 19.03 12.55
CA GLN A 70 9.53 20.02 12.37
C GLN A 70 9.03 21.34 11.75
N PHE A 71 7.89 21.32 11.06
CA PHE A 71 7.22 22.55 10.59
C PHE A 71 6.69 23.41 11.76
N GLN A 72 6.61 22.83 12.96
CA GLN A 72 6.15 23.49 14.19
C GLN A 72 4.72 24.06 14.07
N ASP A 73 3.87 23.45 13.26
CA ASP A 73 2.48 23.81 13.12
C ASP A 73 1.57 22.75 13.77
N PRO A 74 0.85 23.11 14.86
CA PRO A 74 -0.01 22.16 15.56
C PRO A 74 -1.21 21.71 14.71
N VAL A 75 -1.71 22.59 13.82
CA VAL A 75 -2.83 22.24 12.93
C VAL A 75 -2.40 21.20 11.90
N LEU A 76 -1.21 21.35 11.29
CA LEU A 76 -0.67 20.33 10.40
C LEU A 76 -0.55 18.97 11.11
N ASN A 77 -0.06 18.96 12.35
CA ASN A 77 0.05 17.73 13.13
C ASN A 77 -1.32 17.07 13.36
N ASP A 78 -2.34 17.87 13.67
CA ASP A 78 -3.70 17.37 13.90
C ASP A 78 -4.37 16.87 12.62
N LEU A 79 -4.15 17.55 11.48
CA LEU A 79 -4.65 17.12 10.18
C LEU A 79 -4.04 15.76 9.78
N ILE A 80 -2.73 15.58 9.94
CA ILE A 80 -2.06 14.31 9.66
C ILE A 80 -2.58 13.22 10.60
N ARG A 81 -2.70 13.48 11.91
CA ARG A 81 -3.24 12.51 12.86
C ARG A 81 -4.66 12.09 12.48
N THR A 82 -5.53 13.06 12.19
CA THR A 82 -6.92 12.82 11.78
C THR A 82 -6.99 12.00 10.49
N SER A 83 -6.17 12.34 9.48
CA SER A 83 -6.15 11.61 8.22
C SER A 83 -5.74 10.14 8.41
N LEU A 84 -4.73 9.88 9.23
CA LEU A 84 -4.30 8.51 9.53
C LEU A 84 -5.40 7.66 10.20
N GLN A 85 -6.26 8.29 11.01
CA GLN A 85 -7.35 7.60 11.72
C GLN A 85 -8.62 7.42 10.89
N GLU A 86 -8.96 8.42 10.06
CA GLU A 86 -10.28 8.51 9.43
C GLU A 86 -10.27 8.28 7.91
N ASN A 87 -9.10 8.33 7.25
CA ASN A 87 -9.00 8.21 5.80
C ASN A 87 -9.53 6.86 5.32
N LYS A 88 -10.34 6.89 4.26
CA LYS A 88 -11.02 5.70 3.75
C LYS A 88 -10.08 4.78 2.99
N ASP A 89 -9.06 5.30 2.30
CA ASP A 89 -8.09 4.49 1.56
C ASP A 89 -7.21 3.68 2.51
N VAL A 90 -6.81 4.25 3.66
CA VAL A 90 -6.09 3.51 4.71
C VAL A 90 -6.95 2.38 5.28
N ARG A 91 -8.23 2.62 5.52
CA ARG A 91 -9.16 1.59 6.00
C ARG A 91 -9.38 0.48 4.97
N ILE A 92 -9.51 0.84 3.69
CA ILE A 92 -9.58 -0.14 2.59
C ILE A 92 -8.30 -0.96 2.50
N ALA A 93 -7.13 -0.32 2.59
CA ALA A 93 -5.85 -1.02 2.56
C ALA A 93 -5.68 -1.97 3.77
N THR A 94 -6.14 -1.56 4.96
CA THR A 94 -6.14 -2.42 6.16
C THR A 94 -7.06 -3.64 5.99
N ALA A 95 -8.29 -3.45 5.49
CA ALA A 95 -9.21 -4.55 5.21
C ALA A 95 -8.63 -5.53 4.15
N ARG A 96 -7.85 -5.00 3.19
CA ARG A 96 -7.16 -5.84 2.21
C ARG A 96 -6.07 -6.72 2.84
N VAL A 97 -5.37 -6.23 3.85
CA VAL A 97 -4.42 -7.06 4.63
C VAL A 97 -5.16 -8.21 5.33
N GLU A 98 -6.32 -7.93 5.93
CA GLU A 98 -7.15 -8.98 6.56
C GLU A 98 -7.66 -10.00 5.53
N GLU A 99 -8.06 -9.58 4.33
CA GLU A 99 -8.40 -10.46 3.21
C GLU A 99 -7.25 -11.42 2.88
N TYR A 100 -6.02 -10.90 2.77
CA TYR A 100 -4.85 -11.73 2.45
C TYR A 100 -4.41 -12.62 3.62
N MET A 101 -4.64 -12.21 4.86
CA MET A 101 -4.51 -13.10 6.03
C MET A 101 -5.49 -14.30 5.91
N GLY A 102 -6.73 -14.05 5.53
CA GLY A 102 -7.71 -15.10 5.24
C GLY A 102 -7.26 -16.04 4.11
N LYS A 103 -6.78 -15.48 2.99
CA LYS A 103 -6.24 -16.27 1.86
C LYS A 103 -5.06 -17.15 2.27
N LEU A 104 -4.14 -16.62 3.05
CA LEU A 104 -3.03 -17.42 3.63
C LEU A 104 -3.57 -18.55 4.51
N GLY A 105 -4.57 -18.28 5.35
CA GLY A 105 -5.23 -19.28 6.17
C GLY A 105 -5.83 -20.42 5.34
N VAL A 106 -6.56 -20.09 4.27
CA VAL A 106 -7.14 -21.07 3.32
C VAL A 106 -6.05 -21.92 2.67
N THR A 107 -5.01 -21.28 2.10
CA THR A 107 -3.92 -22.03 1.44
C THR A 107 -3.15 -22.93 2.42
N ARG A 108 -2.92 -22.44 3.64
CA ARG A 108 -2.24 -23.22 4.68
C ARG A 108 -3.08 -24.40 5.18
N ALA A 109 -4.40 -24.27 5.17
CA ALA A 109 -5.31 -25.34 5.61
C ALA A 109 -5.17 -26.60 4.76
N ASP A 110 -4.75 -26.48 3.49
CA ASP A 110 -4.52 -27.65 2.61
C ASP A 110 -3.35 -28.55 3.08
N LEU A 111 -2.50 -28.06 4.00
CA LEU A 111 -1.45 -28.88 4.66
C LEU A 111 -2.04 -29.92 5.64
N PHE A 112 -3.30 -29.76 6.06
CA PHE A 112 -3.93 -30.57 7.10
C PHE A 112 -5.10 -31.38 6.52
N PRO A 113 -5.43 -32.53 7.16
CA PRO A 113 -6.63 -33.26 6.78
C PRO A 113 -7.90 -32.42 6.87
N GLN A 114 -8.76 -32.52 5.85
CA GLN A 114 -10.09 -31.92 5.85
C GLN A 114 -11.11 -32.94 6.29
N VAL A 115 -11.91 -32.64 7.32
CA VAL A 115 -12.94 -33.51 7.85
C VAL A 115 -14.30 -32.89 7.66
N GLY A 116 -15.23 -33.64 7.09
CA GLY A 116 -16.59 -33.21 6.84
C GLY A 116 -17.62 -34.24 7.31
N LEU A 117 -18.80 -33.80 7.69
CA LEU A 117 -19.96 -34.62 7.98
C LEU A 117 -20.91 -34.57 6.77
N GLY A 118 -21.29 -35.74 6.27
CA GLY A 118 -22.29 -35.90 5.23
C GLY A 118 -23.47 -36.73 5.72
N ALA A 119 -24.68 -36.31 5.37
CA ALA A 119 -25.88 -37.12 5.55
C ALA A 119 -26.68 -37.08 4.26
N GLY A 120 -27.29 -38.21 3.90
CA GLY A 120 -28.07 -38.33 2.70
C GLY A 120 -29.16 -39.35 2.83
N ALA A 121 -30.29 -39.08 2.17
CA ALA A 121 -31.39 -40.03 1.95
C ALA A 121 -31.70 -40.09 0.46
N GLY A 122 -31.77 -41.27 -0.10
CA GLY A 122 -32.02 -41.48 -1.50
C GLY A 122 -33.07 -42.58 -1.74
N ARG A 123 -33.85 -42.46 -2.79
CA ARG A 123 -34.69 -43.54 -3.32
C ARG A 123 -34.30 -43.74 -4.78
N GLN A 124 -33.94 -44.96 -5.14
CA GLN A 124 -33.48 -45.31 -6.47
C GLN A 124 -34.26 -46.48 -7.00
N ARG A 125 -34.67 -46.43 -8.25
CA ARG A 125 -35.21 -47.59 -9.00
C ARG A 125 -34.19 -47.96 -10.07
N LEU A 126 -33.71 -49.17 -10.01
CA LEU A 126 -32.85 -49.75 -11.05
C LEU A 126 -33.73 -50.25 -12.23
N THR A 127 -33.18 -50.17 -13.44
CA THR A 127 -33.83 -50.71 -14.61
C THR A 127 -33.77 -52.24 -14.58
N GLU A 128 -34.89 -52.87 -14.92
CA GLU A 128 -34.98 -54.35 -15.00
C GLU A 128 -34.44 -54.90 -16.32
N VAL A 129 -34.22 -54.01 -17.31
CA VAL A 129 -33.75 -54.36 -18.68
C VAL A 129 -32.37 -53.77 -19.01
N GLY A 130 -31.64 -53.31 -18.02
CA GLY A 130 -30.35 -52.65 -18.21
C GLY A 130 -29.18 -53.62 -18.35
N PRO A 131 -28.00 -53.15 -18.86
CA PRO A 131 -26.84 -54.00 -19.09
C PRO A 131 -26.15 -54.51 -17.80
N THR A 132 -26.48 -53.98 -16.64
CA THR A 132 -25.97 -54.41 -15.34
C THR A 132 -26.99 -55.31 -14.63
N GLY A 133 -27.13 -56.57 -15.11
CA GLY A 133 -27.81 -57.70 -14.55
C GLY A 133 -28.63 -57.47 -13.28
N TRP A 134 -29.89 -56.96 -13.44
CA TRP A 134 -30.83 -56.97 -12.32
C TRP A 134 -31.09 -58.39 -11.88
N ASN A 135 -30.96 -58.64 -10.59
CA ASN A 135 -31.29 -59.96 -10.02
C ASN A 135 -32.80 -60.00 -9.73
N PRO A 136 -33.56 -60.90 -10.38
CA PRO A 136 -35.02 -61.03 -10.21
C PRO A 136 -35.46 -61.24 -8.75
N THR A 137 -34.56 -61.63 -7.86
CA THR A 137 -34.86 -61.85 -6.45
C THR A 137 -34.78 -60.57 -5.59
N THR A 138 -34.33 -59.43 -6.17
CA THR A 138 -34.22 -58.14 -5.47
C THR A 138 -35.28 -57.19 -5.95
N GLN A 139 -35.85 -56.36 -5.06
CA GLN A 139 -36.77 -55.32 -5.45
C GLN A 139 -36.05 -54.24 -6.30
N PRO A 140 -36.64 -53.83 -7.43
CA PRO A 140 -35.97 -52.84 -8.30
C PRO A 140 -35.87 -51.45 -7.68
N THR A 141 -36.66 -51.17 -6.64
CA THR A 141 -36.64 -49.91 -5.91
C THR A 141 -35.95 -50.09 -4.56
N SER A 142 -34.91 -49.33 -4.30
CA SER A 142 -34.17 -49.30 -3.02
C SER A 142 -34.19 -47.92 -2.40
N TYR A 143 -34.19 -47.89 -1.07
CA TYR A 143 -33.92 -46.70 -0.27
C TYR A 143 -32.49 -46.79 0.25
N THR A 144 -31.87 -45.65 0.43
CA THR A 144 -30.55 -45.55 1.08
C THR A 144 -30.59 -44.38 2.03
N PHE A 145 -30.32 -44.64 3.29
CA PHE A 145 -30.09 -43.64 4.31
C PHE A 145 -28.64 -43.76 4.74
N GLN A 146 -27.90 -42.63 4.79
CA GLN A 146 -26.50 -42.65 5.18
C GLN A 146 -26.12 -41.40 5.99
N GLY A 147 -25.22 -41.58 6.95
CA GLY A 147 -24.56 -40.51 7.69
C GLY A 147 -23.12 -40.89 7.93
N ASN A 148 -22.20 -40.07 7.44
CA ASN A 148 -20.78 -40.38 7.50
C ASN A 148 -19.89 -39.16 7.76
N LEU A 149 -18.83 -39.38 8.52
CA LEU A 149 -17.64 -38.51 8.63
C LEU A 149 -16.70 -38.89 7.50
N ASN A 150 -16.30 -37.92 6.71
CA ASN A 150 -15.33 -38.09 5.63
C ASN A 150 -14.06 -37.30 5.97
N ALA A 151 -12.90 -37.90 5.75
CA ALA A 151 -11.62 -37.25 5.85
C ALA A 151 -10.89 -37.35 4.50
N ASN A 152 -10.29 -36.25 4.05
CA ASN A 152 -9.42 -36.25 2.89
C ASN A 152 -8.15 -35.47 3.21
N TRP A 153 -7.01 -35.89 2.68
CA TRP A 153 -5.73 -35.26 2.88
C TRP A 153 -4.78 -35.53 1.72
N GLU A 154 -4.25 -34.47 1.08
CA GLU A 154 -3.16 -34.58 0.11
C GLU A 154 -1.82 -34.48 0.83
N LEU A 155 -0.97 -35.50 0.66
CA LEU A 155 0.38 -35.50 1.24
C LEU A 155 1.31 -34.61 0.40
N ASP A 156 1.84 -33.56 1.00
CA ASP A 156 2.72 -32.59 0.32
C ASP A 156 4.17 -33.08 0.24
N LEU A 157 4.43 -34.18 -0.47
CA LEU A 157 5.77 -34.76 -0.63
C LEU A 157 6.72 -33.85 -1.41
N TRP A 158 6.19 -33.22 -2.46
CA TRP A 158 6.96 -32.42 -3.41
C TRP A 158 6.98 -30.93 -3.05
N GLY A 159 6.35 -30.54 -1.96
CA GLY A 159 6.30 -29.15 -1.51
C GLY A 159 5.35 -28.26 -2.31
N LYS A 160 4.39 -28.81 -3.06
CA LYS A 160 3.38 -28.02 -3.80
C LYS A 160 2.60 -27.09 -2.88
N ILE A 161 2.05 -27.61 -1.80
CA ILE A 161 1.23 -26.85 -0.84
C ILE A 161 2.11 -25.92 0.01
N ARG A 162 3.31 -26.37 0.41
CA ARG A 162 4.28 -25.51 1.12
C ARG A 162 4.72 -24.32 0.26
N ARG A 163 5.02 -24.51 -1.04
CA ARG A 163 5.35 -23.42 -1.97
C ARG A 163 4.16 -22.53 -2.26
N ALA A 164 2.95 -23.07 -2.34
CA ALA A 164 1.74 -22.26 -2.43
C ALA A 164 1.53 -21.38 -1.17
N THR A 165 1.81 -21.94 0.02
CA THR A 165 1.75 -21.22 1.30
C THR A 165 2.83 -20.12 1.36
N GLU A 166 4.05 -20.39 0.87
CA GLU A 166 5.12 -19.40 0.73
C GLU A 166 4.69 -18.25 -0.19
N ALA A 167 4.09 -18.56 -1.36
CA ALA A 167 3.55 -17.55 -2.26
C ALA A 167 2.45 -16.70 -1.60
N ALA A 168 1.49 -17.36 -0.92
CA ALA A 168 0.41 -16.64 -0.23
C ALA A 168 0.93 -15.78 0.93
N ARG A 169 1.99 -16.21 1.62
CA ARG A 169 2.66 -15.41 2.66
C ARG A 169 3.37 -14.18 2.06
N ALA A 170 4.04 -14.33 0.94
CA ALA A 170 4.66 -13.22 0.23
C ALA A 170 3.61 -12.23 -0.32
N ASP A 171 2.47 -12.72 -0.83
CA ASP A 171 1.35 -11.87 -1.22
C ASP A 171 0.78 -11.05 -0.03
N LEU A 172 0.67 -11.68 1.16
CA LEU A 172 0.27 -10.97 2.37
C LEU A 172 1.28 -9.87 2.74
N LEU A 173 2.58 -10.18 2.72
CA LEU A 173 3.64 -9.19 3.02
C LEU A 173 3.64 -8.07 1.98
N SER A 174 3.47 -8.39 0.69
CA SER A 174 3.30 -7.38 -0.37
C SER A 174 2.11 -6.46 -0.10
N THR A 175 0.98 -7.01 0.35
CA THR A 175 -0.23 -6.24 0.67
C THR A 175 -0.03 -5.34 1.90
N ASP A 176 0.72 -5.79 2.91
CA ASP A 176 1.08 -4.96 4.07
C ASP A 176 1.99 -3.80 3.69
N GLU A 177 2.99 -4.04 2.83
CA GLU A 177 3.83 -2.96 2.30
C GLU A 177 3.02 -2.00 1.39
N ALA A 178 2.05 -2.50 0.63
CA ALA A 178 1.12 -1.64 -0.13
C ALA A 178 0.32 -0.71 0.81
N ARG A 179 -0.14 -1.20 1.96
CA ARG A 179 -0.81 -0.38 2.98
C ARG A 179 0.11 0.71 3.52
N ARG A 180 1.37 0.38 3.79
CA ARG A 180 2.38 1.37 4.22
C ARG A 180 2.66 2.42 3.14
N ALA A 181 2.66 2.04 1.86
CA ALA A 181 2.78 2.98 0.74
C ALA A 181 1.58 3.94 0.65
N VAL A 182 0.37 3.47 0.94
CA VAL A 182 -0.83 4.31 1.07
C VAL A 182 -0.66 5.33 2.20
N ILE A 183 -0.20 4.90 3.38
CA ILE A 183 0.07 5.77 4.53
C ILE A 183 1.13 6.83 4.18
N MET A 184 2.23 6.41 3.57
CA MET A 184 3.30 7.30 3.12
C MET A 184 2.78 8.40 2.17
N THR A 185 1.97 7.99 1.20
CA THR A 185 1.38 8.91 0.23
C THR A 185 0.36 9.84 0.88
N LEU A 186 -0.48 9.34 1.79
CA LEU A 186 -1.48 10.13 2.50
C LEU A 186 -0.84 11.25 3.33
N VAL A 187 0.15 10.93 4.16
CA VAL A 187 0.85 11.92 5.00
C VAL A 187 1.46 13.04 4.14
N ALA A 188 2.14 12.67 3.05
CA ALA A 188 2.71 13.64 2.12
C ALA A 188 1.63 14.48 1.41
N SER A 189 0.51 13.87 1.01
CA SER A 189 -0.60 14.57 0.33
C SER A 189 -1.28 15.57 1.27
N VAL A 190 -1.50 15.21 2.54
CA VAL A 190 -2.07 16.13 3.55
C VAL A 190 -1.13 17.30 3.79
N ALA A 191 0.17 17.05 3.96
CA ALA A 191 1.14 18.11 4.18
C ALA A 191 1.27 19.05 2.97
N ASN A 192 1.40 18.50 1.76
CA ASN A 192 1.46 19.28 0.53
C ASN A 192 0.17 20.08 0.31
N GLY A 193 -0.99 19.47 0.56
CA GLY A 193 -2.28 20.12 0.44
C GLY A 193 -2.45 21.28 1.42
N TYR A 194 -2.00 21.12 2.66
CA TYR A 194 -2.04 22.17 3.68
C TYR A 194 -1.06 23.32 3.36
N ILE A 195 0.17 23.02 2.94
CA ILE A 195 1.14 24.02 2.49
C ILE A 195 0.58 24.81 1.30
N ASN A 196 -0.08 24.14 0.34
CA ASN A 196 -0.70 24.80 -0.80
C ASN A 196 -1.88 25.70 -0.37
N LEU A 197 -2.65 25.30 0.63
CA LEU A 197 -3.70 26.11 1.22
C LEU A 197 -3.13 27.40 1.83
N LEU A 198 -2.07 27.31 2.64
CA LEU A 198 -1.38 28.48 3.21
C LEU A 198 -0.77 29.38 2.13
N ASN A 199 -0.30 28.79 1.02
CA ASN A 199 0.20 29.53 -0.15
C ASN A 199 -0.92 30.36 -0.79
N TYR A 200 -2.11 29.79 -1.01
CA TYR A 200 -3.25 30.54 -1.54
C TYR A 200 -3.74 31.62 -0.57
N ASP A 201 -3.76 31.34 0.73
CA ASP A 201 -4.11 32.35 1.75
C ASP A 201 -3.15 33.55 1.68
N GLN A 202 -1.84 33.30 1.58
CA GLN A 202 -0.84 34.36 1.48
C GLN A 202 -0.96 35.16 0.17
N GLN A 203 -1.24 34.48 -0.96
CA GLN A 203 -1.54 35.16 -2.23
C GLN A 203 -2.79 36.04 -2.13
N LEU A 204 -3.83 35.56 -1.43
CA LEU A 204 -5.06 36.32 -1.21
C LEU A 204 -4.83 37.58 -0.36
N VAL A 205 -3.96 37.50 0.66
CA VAL A 205 -3.55 38.67 1.44
C VAL A 205 -2.90 39.72 0.52
N ILE A 206 -1.91 39.32 -0.29
CA ILE A 206 -1.24 40.21 -1.24
C ILE A 206 -2.24 40.80 -2.24
N ALA A 207 -3.16 40.00 -2.79
CA ALA A 207 -4.17 40.49 -3.74
C ALA A 207 -5.11 41.51 -3.12
N ARG A 208 -5.55 41.31 -1.87
CA ARG A 208 -6.42 42.26 -1.14
C ARG A 208 -5.69 43.55 -0.79
N GLU A 209 -4.43 43.49 -0.37
CA GLU A 209 -3.60 44.66 -0.12
C GLU A 209 -3.39 45.47 -1.41
N THR A 210 -3.09 44.78 -2.53
CA THR A 210 -2.93 45.41 -3.84
C THR A 210 -4.26 46.06 -4.31
N LEU A 211 -5.38 45.35 -4.16
CA LEU A 211 -6.71 45.89 -4.49
C LEU A 211 -7.00 47.16 -3.70
N LYS A 212 -6.71 47.18 -2.40
CA LYS A 212 -6.89 48.38 -1.56
C LYS A 212 -6.03 49.54 -2.08
N SER A 213 -4.73 49.32 -2.33
CA SER A 213 -3.83 50.34 -2.86
C SER A 213 -4.30 50.91 -4.20
N ARG A 214 -4.75 50.03 -5.13
CA ARG A 214 -5.25 50.44 -6.44
C ARG A 214 -6.61 51.16 -6.34
N LYS A 215 -7.46 50.81 -5.38
CA LYS A 215 -8.69 51.52 -5.10
C LYS A 215 -8.41 52.94 -4.65
N ASP A 216 -7.50 53.13 -3.68
CA ASP A 216 -7.11 54.43 -3.18
C ASP A 216 -6.53 55.32 -4.33
N SER A 217 -5.72 54.72 -5.19
CA SER A 217 -5.18 55.39 -6.38
C SER A 217 -6.31 55.79 -7.33
N LEU A 218 -7.26 54.90 -7.67
CA LEU A 218 -8.39 55.19 -8.56
C LEU A 218 -9.24 56.35 -8.03
N GLU A 219 -9.52 56.43 -6.73
CA GLU A 219 -10.26 57.53 -6.10
C GLU A 219 -9.53 58.86 -6.27
N ILE A 220 -8.23 58.90 -6.17
CA ILE A 220 -7.41 60.11 -6.44
C ILE A 220 -7.51 60.50 -7.91
N PHE A 221 -7.39 59.53 -8.84
CA PHE A 221 -7.49 59.78 -10.28
C PHE A 221 -8.87 60.26 -10.70
N GLN A 222 -9.96 59.75 -10.11
CA GLN A 222 -11.31 60.25 -10.33
C GLN A 222 -11.42 61.73 -9.96
N LYS A 223 -10.88 62.15 -8.81
CA LYS A 223 -10.89 63.55 -8.37
C LYS A 223 -10.04 64.42 -9.28
N ARG A 224 -8.86 64.00 -9.71
CA ARG A 224 -7.96 64.73 -10.63
C ARG A 224 -8.61 64.89 -12.02
N TYR A 225 -9.30 63.87 -12.52
CA TYR A 225 -10.03 63.94 -13.80
C TYR A 225 -11.21 64.92 -13.71
N ALA A 226 -12.01 64.86 -12.66
CA ALA A 226 -13.11 65.79 -12.43
C ALA A 226 -12.63 67.27 -12.32
N GLY A 227 -11.40 67.48 -11.85
CA GLY A 227 -10.73 68.77 -11.81
C GLY A 227 -10.01 69.16 -13.11
N GLY A 228 -10.07 68.35 -14.16
CA GLY A 228 -9.43 68.62 -15.46
C GLY A 228 -7.87 68.48 -15.43
N VAL A 229 -7.29 67.83 -14.42
CA VAL A 229 -5.83 67.76 -14.23
C VAL A 229 -5.20 66.59 -14.97
N ILE A 230 -5.98 65.51 -15.24
CA ILE A 230 -5.50 64.31 -15.94
C ILE A 230 -6.40 63.95 -17.11
N SER A 231 -5.91 63.15 -18.04
CA SER A 231 -6.66 62.67 -19.19
C SER A 231 -7.61 61.50 -18.84
N GLU A 232 -8.63 61.29 -19.67
CA GLU A 232 -9.50 60.10 -19.56
C GLU A 232 -8.72 58.80 -19.74
N LEU A 233 -7.63 58.82 -20.52
CA LEU A 233 -6.74 57.67 -20.70
C LEU A 233 -6.14 57.22 -19.34
N GLU A 234 -5.58 58.16 -18.58
CA GLU A 234 -4.98 57.87 -17.27
C GLU A 234 -6.02 57.34 -16.27
N LEU A 235 -7.23 57.91 -16.26
CA LEU A 235 -8.34 57.42 -15.44
C LEU A 235 -8.71 55.97 -15.79
N ASN A 236 -8.86 55.68 -17.08
CA ASN A 236 -9.23 54.33 -17.53
C ASN A 236 -8.10 53.32 -17.30
N GLN A 237 -6.85 53.73 -17.42
CA GLN A 237 -5.69 52.89 -17.02
C GLN A 237 -5.73 52.55 -15.54
N SER A 238 -5.95 53.53 -14.65
CA SER A 238 -6.08 53.29 -13.21
C SER A 238 -7.26 52.38 -12.87
N ARG A 239 -8.39 52.55 -13.56
CA ARG A 239 -9.58 51.69 -13.44
C ARG A 239 -9.27 50.24 -13.85
N SER A 240 -8.57 50.06 -14.99
CA SER A 240 -8.17 48.73 -15.47
C SER A 240 -7.32 47.98 -14.43
N GLU A 241 -6.35 48.65 -13.82
CA GLU A 241 -5.51 48.04 -12.79
C GLU A 241 -6.30 47.65 -11.52
N TYR A 242 -7.29 48.48 -11.14
CA TYR A 242 -8.18 48.15 -10.02
C TYR A 242 -9.01 46.91 -10.33
N GLU A 243 -9.61 46.79 -11.52
CA GLU A 243 -10.43 45.66 -11.90
C GLU A 243 -9.56 44.38 -12.10
N ASP A 244 -8.33 44.51 -12.59
CA ASP A 244 -7.38 43.38 -12.69
C ASP A 244 -7.07 42.80 -11.31
N ALA A 245 -6.75 43.63 -10.31
CA ALA A 245 -6.54 43.16 -8.95
C ALA A 245 -7.79 42.52 -8.33
N ARG A 246 -8.97 43.09 -8.64
CA ARG A 246 -10.26 42.62 -8.20
C ARG A 246 -10.60 41.25 -8.79
N ALA A 247 -10.23 40.98 -10.04
CA ALA A 247 -10.48 39.72 -10.73
C ALA A 247 -9.67 38.54 -10.17
N VAL A 248 -8.49 38.80 -9.58
CA VAL A 248 -7.65 37.77 -8.98
C VAL A 248 -8.28 37.18 -7.71
N ILE A 249 -9.01 37.97 -6.93
CA ILE A 249 -9.57 37.58 -5.63
C ILE A 249 -10.56 36.40 -5.75
N PRO A 250 -11.60 36.43 -6.59
CA PRO A 250 -12.52 35.29 -6.74
C PRO A 250 -11.82 34.00 -7.20
N GLN A 251 -10.77 34.12 -8.03
CA GLN A 251 -9.99 32.96 -8.45
C GLN A 251 -9.25 32.32 -7.27
N LEU A 252 -8.63 33.14 -6.40
CA LEU A 252 -7.94 32.63 -5.20
C LEU A 252 -8.93 32.06 -4.18
N GLU A 253 -10.06 32.71 -3.95
CA GLU A 253 -11.13 32.21 -3.06
C GLU A 253 -11.68 30.85 -3.55
N LYS A 254 -11.87 30.70 -4.87
CA LYS A 254 -12.22 29.42 -5.48
C LYS A 254 -11.14 28.35 -5.21
N ASN A 255 -9.87 28.70 -5.44
CA ASN A 255 -8.76 27.76 -5.22
C ASN A 255 -8.66 27.33 -3.75
N ILE A 256 -8.86 28.25 -2.81
CA ILE A 256 -8.91 27.98 -1.37
C ILE A 256 -10.02 26.98 -1.06
N ALA A 257 -11.26 27.27 -1.49
CA ALA A 257 -12.40 26.40 -1.24
C ALA A 257 -12.20 24.99 -1.84
N GLN A 258 -11.66 24.89 -3.05
CA GLN A 258 -11.36 23.61 -3.68
C GLN A 258 -10.24 22.84 -2.92
N GLN A 259 -9.22 23.55 -2.45
CA GLN A 259 -8.14 22.95 -1.66
C GLN A 259 -8.62 22.46 -0.29
N GLU A 260 -9.51 23.19 0.37
CA GLU A 260 -10.17 22.75 1.61
C GLU A 260 -11.00 21.50 1.38
N ASN A 261 -11.76 21.42 0.29
CA ASN A 261 -12.53 20.24 -0.07
C ASN A 261 -11.61 19.02 -0.33
N ALA A 262 -10.50 19.21 -1.03
CA ALA A 262 -9.52 18.16 -1.27
C ALA A 262 -8.89 17.66 0.04
N LEU A 263 -8.53 18.55 0.96
CA LEU A 263 -8.03 18.18 2.28
C LEU A 263 -9.07 17.43 3.10
N ASN A 264 -10.35 17.87 3.11
CA ASN A 264 -11.41 17.16 3.83
C ASN A 264 -11.60 15.73 3.31
N LEU A 265 -11.47 15.50 2.00
CA LEU A 265 -11.48 14.16 1.43
C LEU A 265 -10.34 13.29 1.99
N LEU A 266 -9.12 13.84 2.07
CA LEU A 266 -7.97 13.14 2.69
C LEU A 266 -8.18 12.88 4.18
N LEU A 267 -8.92 13.76 4.88
CA LEU A 267 -9.32 13.59 6.28
C LEU A 267 -10.49 12.60 6.46
N GLY A 268 -11.04 12.06 5.37
CA GLY A 268 -12.22 11.18 5.40
C GLY A 268 -13.51 11.88 5.82
N ARG A 269 -13.61 13.19 5.64
CA ARG A 269 -14.73 14.07 6.05
C ARG A 269 -15.45 14.67 4.84
N ASN A 270 -16.66 15.16 5.07
CA ASN A 270 -17.39 15.97 4.09
C ASN A 270 -16.72 17.36 3.90
N PRO A 271 -16.94 18.03 2.74
CA PRO A 271 -16.45 19.38 2.49
C PRO A 271 -16.77 20.38 3.61
N GLY A 272 -15.81 21.25 3.92
CA GLY A 272 -15.95 22.26 4.97
C GLY A 272 -14.65 23.05 5.15
N PRO A 273 -14.63 24.09 5.98
CA PRO A 273 -13.43 24.89 6.22
C PRO A 273 -12.37 24.08 6.96
N ILE A 274 -11.11 24.33 6.59
CA ILE A 274 -9.93 23.78 7.25
C ILE A 274 -9.35 24.86 8.18
N PRO A 275 -9.05 24.56 9.46
CA PRO A 275 -8.39 25.50 10.34
C PRO A 275 -6.97 25.82 9.84
N ARG A 276 -6.48 27.03 10.13
CA ARG A 276 -5.11 27.48 9.90
C ARG A 276 -4.37 27.59 11.23
N GLY A 277 -3.13 27.11 11.24
CA GLY A 277 -2.21 27.29 12.35
C GLY A 277 -1.30 28.48 12.12
N ARG A 278 -0.12 28.21 11.56
CA ARG A 278 0.82 29.23 11.17
C ARG A 278 0.58 29.71 9.75
N THR A 279 1.00 30.96 9.47
CA THR A 279 1.08 31.44 8.08
C THR A 279 2.25 30.79 7.35
N LEU A 280 2.26 30.89 6.01
CA LEU A 280 3.38 30.37 5.21
C LEU A 280 4.72 31.01 5.58
N ASP A 281 4.71 32.26 6.09
CA ASP A 281 5.90 32.97 6.51
C ASP A 281 6.43 32.53 7.87
N GLU A 282 5.58 32.05 8.74
CA GLU A 282 5.90 31.57 10.09
C GLU A 282 6.30 30.09 10.15
N LEU A 283 6.03 29.33 9.08
CA LEU A 283 6.43 27.90 9.02
C LEU A 283 7.96 27.79 9.11
N VAL A 284 8.41 26.86 9.93
CA VAL A 284 9.83 26.49 10.03
C VAL A 284 10.20 25.55 8.90
N LEU A 285 11.28 25.83 8.20
CA LEU A 285 11.79 24.96 7.13
C LEU A 285 12.54 23.76 7.76
N PRO A 286 12.06 22.53 7.59
CA PRO A 286 12.73 21.34 8.10
C PRO A 286 14.14 21.16 7.49
N ALA A 287 15.01 20.47 8.22
CA ALA A 287 16.31 20.08 7.67
C ALA A 287 16.14 18.98 6.61
N VAL A 288 17.03 18.93 5.63
CA VAL A 288 17.04 17.84 4.64
C VAL A 288 17.57 16.57 5.31
N PRO A 289 16.88 15.41 5.21
CA PRO A 289 17.39 14.16 5.77
C PRO A 289 18.57 13.62 4.97
N THR A 290 19.50 12.94 5.65
CA THR A 290 20.54 12.14 4.98
C THR A 290 20.05 10.75 4.64
N GLY A 291 20.58 10.17 3.57
CA GLY A 291 20.38 8.76 3.23
C GLY A 291 21.27 8.35 2.08
N ILE A 292 21.86 7.16 2.17
CA ILE A 292 22.59 6.56 1.06
C ILE A 292 21.62 5.86 0.10
N PRO A 293 21.92 5.85 -1.20
CA PRO A 293 21.01 5.24 -2.19
C PRO A 293 20.62 3.78 -1.91
N SER A 294 21.55 2.97 -1.42
CA SER A 294 21.30 1.57 -1.08
C SER A 294 20.23 1.36 0.01
N ASP A 295 20.07 2.30 0.93
CA ASP A 295 19.10 2.20 2.03
C ASP A 295 17.65 2.25 1.53
N LEU A 296 17.39 2.84 0.35
CA LEU A 296 16.05 2.92 -0.23
C LEU A 296 15.42 1.54 -0.45
N LEU A 297 16.24 0.54 -0.80
CA LEU A 297 15.76 -0.82 -1.07
C LEU A 297 15.08 -1.45 0.15
N ASP A 298 15.51 -1.04 1.36
CA ASP A 298 14.97 -1.57 2.61
C ASP A 298 14.00 -0.60 3.31
N ARG A 299 13.97 0.68 2.92
CA ARG A 299 13.18 1.72 3.58
C ARG A 299 11.87 2.06 2.87
N ARG A 300 11.81 1.87 1.53
CA ARG A 300 10.61 2.23 0.74
C ARG A 300 9.62 1.08 0.68
N PRO A 301 8.37 1.31 1.11
CA PRO A 301 7.34 0.27 1.09
C PRO A 301 6.99 -0.22 -0.32
N ASP A 302 6.99 0.66 -1.33
CA ASP A 302 6.68 0.30 -2.72
C ASP A 302 7.75 -0.61 -3.34
N VAL A 303 9.03 -0.39 -3.00
CA VAL A 303 10.14 -1.28 -3.41
C VAL A 303 10.00 -2.64 -2.73
N ARG A 304 9.74 -2.67 -1.43
CA ARG A 304 9.50 -3.91 -0.66
C ARG A 304 8.26 -4.65 -1.14
N GLN A 305 7.20 -3.94 -1.49
CA GLN A 305 6.01 -4.53 -2.11
C GLN A 305 6.36 -5.25 -3.41
N ALA A 306 7.11 -4.59 -4.31
CA ALA A 306 7.51 -5.18 -5.59
C ALA A 306 8.42 -6.40 -5.39
N GLU A 307 9.32 -6.37 -4.39
CA GLU A 307 10.15 -7.51 -4.02
C GLU A 307 9.30 -8.69 -3.52
N GLN A 308 8.33 -8.46 -2.64
CA GLN A 308 7.46 -9.54 -2.14
C GLN A 308 6.60 -10.15 -3.25
N ASN A 309 6.16 -9.35 -4.25
CA ASN A 309 5.51 -9.88 -5.44
C ASN A 309 6.43 -10.79 -6.26
N LEU A 310 7.72 -10.48 -6.35
CA LEU A 310 8.72 -11.32 -7.01
C LEU A 310 8.95 -12.62 -6.23
N VAL A 311 9.01 -12.58 -4.89
CA VAL A 311 9.08 -13.76 -4.02
C VAL A 311 7.89 -14.67 -4.27
N ALA A 312 6.68 -14.13 -4.30
CA ALA A 312 5.45 -14.89 -4.57
C ALA A 312 5.48 -15.56 -5.95
N ALA A 313 5.89 -14.81 -6.98
CA ALA A 313 5.99 -15.33 -8.33
C ALA A 313 7.04 -16.45 -8.45
N ASN A 314 8.20 -16.32 -7.78
CA ASN A 314 9.22 -17.36 -7.73
C ASN A 314 8.67 -18.66 -7.10
N ALA A 315 7.97 -18.56 -5.96
CA ALA A 315 7.37 -19.72 -5.30
C ALA A 315 6.31 -20.41 -6.20
N ARG A 316 5.55 -19.66 -7.00
CA ARG A 316 4.55 -20.21 -7.93
C ARG A 316 5.16 -21.02 -9.07
N ILE A 317 6.40 -20.77 -9.48
CA ILE A 317 7.12 -21.64 -10.43
C ILE A 317 7.26 -23.05 -9.86
N ALA A 318 7.65 -23.15 -8.59
CA ALA A 318 7.79 -24.42 -7.91
C ALA A 318 6.44 -25.17 -7.80
N VAL A 319 5.35 -24.45 -7.51
CA VAL A 319 3.99 -25.01 -7.51
C VAL A 319 3.65 -25.60 -8.88
N ALA A 320 3.93 -24.88 -9.97
CA ALA A 320 3.67 -25.34 -11.33
C ALA A 320 4.55 -26.56 -11.69
N LYS A 321 5.84 -26.57 -11.29
CA LYS A 321 6.75 -27.70 -11.51
C LYS A 321 6.32 -28.93 -10.73
N ALA A 322 5.74 -28.79 -9.56
CA ALA A 322 5.22 -29.88 -8.76
C ALA A 322 4.10 -30.68 -9.45
N LEU A 323 3.39 -30.06 -10.40
CA LEU A 323 2.35 -30.75 -11.20
C LEU A 323 2.87 -31.86 -12.12
N TYR A 324 4.17 -31.95 -12.39
CA TYR A 324 4.77 -33.07 -13.10
C TYR A 324 4.89 -34.34 -12.24
N PHE A 325 4.80 -34.23 -10.95
CA PHE A 325 5.02 -35.29 -10.00
C PHE A 325 3.71 -35.92 -9.54
N PRO A 326 3.73 -37.22 -9.14
CA PRO A 326 2.54 -37.88 -8.62
C PRO A 326 1.97 -37.20 -7.37
N SER A 327 0.67 -37.06 -7.28
CA SER A 327 -0.02 -36.66 -6.05
C SER A 327 -0.46 -37.91 -5.26
N ILE A 328 -0.30 -37.86 -3.94
CA ILE A 328 -0.75 -38.89 -3.03
C ILE A 328 -1.86 -38.31 -2.17
N SER A 329 -3.05 -38.91 -2.23
CA SER A 329 -4.18 -38.51 -1.40
C SER A 329 -4.62 -39.67 -0.50
N LEU A 330 -4.89 -39.32 0.75
CA LEU A 330 -5.49 -40.24 1.74
C LEU A 330 -6.95 -39.83 1.91
N THR A 331 -7.82 -40.84 1.86
CA THR A 331 -9.25 -40.65 2.11
C THR A 331 -9.72 -41.65 3.17
N GLY A 332 -10.70 -41.24 3.97
CA GLY A 332 -11.32 -42.11 4.96
C GLY A 332 -12.79 -41.71 5.13
N ALA A 333 -13.62 -42.71 5.37
CA ALA A 333 -14.98 -42.47 5.80
C ALA A 333 -15.35 -43.42 6.93
N PHE A 334 -16.12 -42.92 7.87
CA PHE A 334 -16.67 -43.67 8.98
C PHE A 334 -18.11 -43.20 9.21
N GLY A 335 -19.06 -44.17 9.29
CA GLY A 335 -20.45 -43.80 9.47
C GLY A 335 -21.41 -45.00 9.50
N PHE A 336 -22.62 -44.70 9.05
CA PHE A 336 -23.71 -45.69 9.02
C PHE A 336 -24.44 -45.57 7.67
N ALA A 337 -24.90 -46.72 7.16
CA ALA A 337 -25.75 -46.81 5.96
C ALA A 337 -26.78 -47.94 6.11
N SER A 338 -28.02 -47.64 5.76
CA SER A 338 -29.10 -48.61 5.87
C SER A 338 -30.15 -48.41 4.74
N ALA A 339 -30.98 -49.47 4.50
CA ALA A 339 -32.11 -49.37 3.61
C ALA A 339 -33.35 -48.79 4.32
N GLU A 340 -33.40 -48.85 5.64
CA GLU A 340 -34.51 -48.30 6.45
C GLU A 340 -33.96 -47.32 7.47
N LEU A 341 -34.69 -46.24 7.68
CA LEU A 341 -34.23 -45.17 8.58
C LEU A 341 -34.08 -45.64 10.04
N ASN A 342 -34.93 -46.55 10.47
CA ASN A 342 -34.92 -47.12 11.83
C ASN A 342 -33.68 -47.94 12.11
N ASP A 343 -33.06 -48.52 11.09
CA ASP A 343 -31.86 -49.33 11.23
C ASP A 343 -30.55 -48.55 11.12
N LEU A 344 -30.63 -47.27 10.76
CA LEU A 344 -29.47 -46.44 10.42
C LEU A 344 -28.41 -46.41 11.56
N LEU A 345 -28.85 -46.32 12.80
CA LEU A 345 -27.93 -46.22 13.96
C LEU A 345 -27.69 -47.56 14.66
N THR A 346 -28.01 -48.68 14.02
CA THR A 346 -27.75 -50.03 14.57
C THR A 346 -26.34 -50.49 14.26
N GLY A 347 -25.83 -51.44 15.04
CA GLY A 347 -24.49 -52.03 14.83
C GLY A 347 -24.26 -52.57 13.40
N PRO A 348 -25.21 -53.30 12.80
CA PRO A 348 -25.10 -53.79 11.43
C PRO A 348 -25.00 -52.73 10.34
N ALA A 349 -25.52 -51.51 10.57
CA ALA A 349 -25.44 -50.39 9.62
C ALA A 349 -24.09 -49.65 9.61
N LYS A 350 -23.17 -49.98 10.52
CA LYS A 350 -21.84 -49.35 10.63
C LYS A 350 -20.99 -49.63 9.41
N THR A 351 -20.45 -48.58 8.82
CA THR A 351 -19.58 -48.62 7.65
C THR A 351 -18.27 -47.85 7.91
N TRP A 352 -17.21 -48.34 7.33
CA TRP A 352 -15.93 -47.60 7.32
C TRP A 352 -15.10 -48.00 6.09
N ASN A 353 -14.34 -47.04 5.58
CA ASN A 353 -13.34 -47.29 4.56
C ASN A 353 -12.13 -46.35 4.79
N TYR A 354 -11.01 -46.75 4.30
CA TYR A 354 -9.82 -45.89 4.12
C TYR A 354 -9.13 -46.31 2.83
N ALA A 355 -8.57 -45.30 2.13
CA ALA A 355 -7.87 -45.54 0.88
C ALA A 355 -6.68 -44.57 0.75
N ALA A 356 -5.63 -45.03 0.09
CA ALA A 356 -4.55 -44.20 -0.38
C ALA A 356 -4.54 -44.28 -1.92
N SER A 357 -4.54 -43.17 -2.60
CA SER A 357 -4.47 -43.08 -4.06
C SER A 357 -3.23 -42.33 -4.52
N LEU A 358 -2.54 -42.90 -5.51
CA LEU A 358 -1.41 -42.26 -6.22
C LEU A 358 -1.86 -41.92 -7.65
N THR A 359 -1.85 -40.67 -8.00
CA THR A 359 -2.21 -40.20 -9.35
C THR A 359 -1.04 -39.48 -9.98
N ALA A 360 -0.55 -39.98 -11.14
CA ALA A 360 0.57 -39.38 -11.88
C ALA A 360 0.10 -39.00 -13.30
N PRO A 361 0.41 -37.78 -13.80
CA PRO A 361 0.13 -37.40 -15.17
C PRO A 361 1.13 -38.08 -16.12
N ILE A 362 0.63 -38.93 -17.06
CA ILE A 362 1.49 -39.56 -18.08
C ILE A 362 1.47 -38.74 -19.37
N PHE A 363 0.28 -38.32 -19.83
CA PHE A 363 0.14 -37.51 -21.03
C PHE A 363 -0.85 -36.38 -20.78
N THR A 364 -0.39 -35.13 -20.94
CA THR A 364 -1.19 -33.91 -20.66
C THR A 364 -1.31 -32.98 -21.86
N ALA A 365 -0.96 -33.45 -23.07
CA ALA A 365 -0.93 -32.66 -24.30
C ALA A 365 -0.25 -31.26 -24.16
N GLY A 366 0.80 -31.21 -23.34
CA GLY A 366 1.55 -29.96 -23.10
C GLY A 366 0.97 -29.03 -22.03
N LYS A 367 -0.16 -29.38 -21.38
CA LYS A 367 -0.81 -28.52 -20.36
C LYS A 367 0.17 -28.11 -19.25
N ILE A 368 0.85 -29.05 -18.61
CA ILE A 368 1.76 -28.76 -17.49
C ILE A 368 2.96 -27.93 -17.96
N LYS A 369 3.52 -28.26 -19.16
CA LYS A 369 4.59 -27.45 -19.79
C LYS A 369 4.14 -26.00 -19.99
N GLY A 370 2.91 -25.80 -20.46
CA GLY A 370 2.31 -24.46 -20.63
C GLY A 370 2.17 -23.71 -19.30
N GLN A 371 1.72 -24.39 -18.24
CA GLN A 371 1.59 -23.80 -16.91
C GLN A 371 2.92 -23.39 -16.30
N VAL A 372 3.98 -24.21 -16.45
CA VAL A 372 5.33 -23.86 -16.00
C VAL A 372 5.85 -22.65 -16.78
N LYS A 373 5.72 -22.63 -18.12
CA LYS A 373 6.13 -21.50 -18.95
C LYS A 373 5.38 -20.22 -18.57
N GLN A 374 4.08 -20.32 -18.25
CA GLN A 374 3.30 -19.19 -17.76
C GLN A 374 3.85 -18.66 -16.44
N ALA A 375 4.13 -19.55 -15.47
CA ALA A 375 4.68 -19.17 -14.17
C ALA A 375 6.06 -18.51 -14.30
N GLU A 376 6.93 -19.02 -15.17
CA GLU A 376 8.26 -18.44 -15.46
C GLU A 376 8.14 -17.05 -16.09
N ALA A 377 7.21 -16.86 -17.03
CA ALA A 377 6.95 -15.55 -17.63
C ALA A 377 6.37 -14.53 -16.64
N LEU A 378 5.52 -14.97 -15.69
CA LEU A 378 5.01 -14.12 -14.63
C LEU A 378 6.10 -13.72 -13.64
N GLN A 379 7.04 -14.60 -13.34
CA GLN A 379 8.21 -14.28 -12.50
C GLN A 379 9.13 -13.28 -13.19
N GLU A 380 9.38 -13.42 -14.49
CA GLU A 380 10.16 -12.44 -15.28
C GLU A 380 9.48 -11.07 -15.28
N GLN A 381 8.15 -11.00 -15.47
CA GLN A 381 7.39 -9.75 -15.34
C GLN A 381 7.55 -9.11 -13.96
N ALA A 382 7.49 -9.92 -12.89
CA ALA A 382 7.66 -9.44 -11.53
C ALA A 382 9.09 -8.91 -11.27
N LEU A 383 10.12 -9.59 -11.86
CA LEU A 383 11.52 -9.15 -11.79
C LEU A 383 11.70 -7.78 -12.47
N VAL A 384 11.25 -7.65 -13.71
CA VAL A 384 11.35 -6.39 -14.46
C VAL A 384 10.59 -5.27 -13.74
N LYS A 385 9.41 -5.57 -13.16
CA LYS A 385 8.64 -4.61 -12.38
C LYS A 385 9.35 -4.17 -11.10
N TYR A 386 10.02 -5.08 -10.39
CA TYR A 386 10.87 -4.76 -9.25
C TYR A 386 12.01 -3.80 -9.65
N LEU A 387 12.76 -4.12 -10.70
CA LEU A 387 13.84 -3.27 -11.22
C LEU A 387 13.33 -1.88 -11.63
N GLN A 388 12.20 -1.81 -12.34
CA GLN A 388 11.56 -0.55 -12.72
C GLN A 388 11.18 0.29 -11.49
N THR A 389 10.64 -0.35 -10.45
CA THR A 389 10.24 0.33 -9.20
C THR A 389 11.47 0.91 -8.50
N VAL A 390 12.58 0.17 -8.46
CA VAL A 390 13.85 0.65 -7.89
C VAL A 390 14.38 1.86 -8.67
N GLN A 391 14.41 1.79 -10.01
CA GLN A 391 14.85 2.92 -10.84
C GLN A 391 13.95 4.16 -10.64
N ALA A 392 12.64 3.98 -10.54
CA ALA A 392 11.71 5.06 -10.26
C ALA A 392 11.97 5.67 -8.87
N ALA A 393 12.27 4.84 -7.87
CA ALA A 393 12.59 5.29 -6.53
C ALA A 393 13.86 6.18 -6.51
N PHE A 394 14.93 5.77 -7.18
CA PHE A 394 16.15 6.59 -7.30
C PHE A 394 15.88 7.91 -8.02
N LYS A 395 15.15 7.88 -9.15
CA LYS A 395 14.74 9.08 -9.87
C LYS A 395 13.97 10.05 -8.98
N GLU A 396 12.97 9.57 -8.24
CA GLU A 396 12.12 10.42 -7.40
C GLU A 396 12.92 11.11 -6.28
N VAL A 397 13.90 10.44 -5.67
CA VAL A 397 14.77 11.05 -4.67
C VAL A 397 15.63 12.12 -5.31
N ASP A 398 16.31 11.81 -6.41
CA ASP A 398 17.21 12.77 -7.09
C ASP A 398 16.43 14.01 -7.54
N ASP A 399 15.24 13.82 -8.16
CA ASP A 399 14.36 14.92 -8.57
C ASP A 399 13.95 15.80 -7.37
N SER A 400 13.56 15.20 -6.23
CA SER A 400 13.13 15.95 -5.04
C SER A 400 14.27 16.74 -4.40
N LEU A 401 15.49 16.22 -4.41
CA LEU A 401 16.69 16.95 -3.94
C LEU A 401 17.06 18.12 -4.88
N VAL A 402 16.96 17.90 -6.20
CA VAL A 402 17.14 18.95 -7.22
C VAL A 402 16.12 20.07 -7.00
N ASP A 403 14.84 19.72 -6.86
CA ASP A 403 13.75 20.67 -6.64
C ASP A 403 13.99 21.50 -5.38
N GLN A 404 14.29 20.85 -4.27
CA GLN A 404 14.55 21.51 -2.99
C GLN A 404 15.69 22.54 -3.10
N ARG A 405 16.80 22.16 -3.73
CA ARG A 405 17.94 23.06 -3.93
C ARG A 405 17.60 24.22 -4.85
N LYS A 406 16.95 23.94 -5.99
CA LYS A 406 16.65 24.96 -6.99
C LYS A 406 15.55 25.92 -6.55
N TYR A 407 14.53 25.46 -5.80
CA TYR A 407 13.57 26.38 -5.20
C TYR A 407 14.19 27.27 -4.12
N ARG A 408 15.14 26.77 -3.33
CA ARG A 408 15.88 27.59 -2.35
C ARG A 408 16.69 28.69 -3.04
N GLU A 409 17.45 28.34 -4.08
CA GLU A 409 18.22 29.29 -4.88
C GLU A 409 17.31 30.35 -5.52
N ARG A 410 16.21 29.90 -6.15
CA ARG A 410 15.24 30.78 -6.81
C ARG A 410 14.57 31.73 -5.81
N LEU A 411 14.18 31.24 -4.64
CA LEU A 411 13.53 32.07 -3.61
C LEU A 411 14.44 33.19 -3.12
N ALA A 412 15.72 32.95 -2.96
CA ALA A 412 16.70 33.98 -2.59
C ALA A 412 16.76 35.08 -3.64
N VAL A 413 16.92 34.73 -4.93
CA VAL A 413 16.97 35.68 -6.04
C VAL A 413 15.66 36.48 -6.18
N GLN A 414 14.52 35.81 -6.00
CA GLN A 414 13.21 36.50 -6.03
C GLN A 414 13.03 37.46 -4.85
N GLY A 415 13.65 37.20 -3.70
CA GLY A 415 13.66 38.14 -2.59
C GLY A 415 14.34 39.45 -2.94
N GLU A 416 15.50 39.38 -3.59
CA GLU A 416 16.21 40.56 -4.12
C GLU A 416 15.40 41.26 -5.20
N GLN A 417 14.81 40.51 -6.12
CA GLN A 417 13.93 41.04 -7.19
C GLN A 417 12.75 41.84 -6.62
N VAL A 418 12.01 41.26 -5.67
CA VAL A 418 10.85 41.93 -5.05
C VAL A 418 11.28 43.20 -4.30
N THR A 419 12.45 43.18 -3.68
CA THR A 419 13.02 44.37 -3.02
C THR A 419 13.32 45.48 -4.04
N ALA A 420 13.93 45.15 -5.18
CA ALA A 420 14.18 46.08 -6.27
C ALA A 420 12.86 46.63 -6.87
N LEU A 421 11.85 45.75 -7.09
CA LEU A 421 10.55 46.15 -7.60
C LEU A 421 9.80 47.09 -6.64
N ARG A 422 9.86 46.89 -5.34
CA ARG A 422 9.32 47.83 -4.33
C ARG A 422 9.95 49.21 -4.46
N ASN A 423 11.26 49.29 -4.62
CA ASN A 423 11.96 50.54 -4.81
C ASN A 423 11.64 51.18 -6.14
N THR A 424 11.54 50.41 -7.23
CA THR A 424 11.12 50.89 -8.55
C THR A 424 9.72 51.53 -8.49
N ARG A 425 8.75 50.82 -7.88
CA ARG A 425 7.39 51.34 -7.68
C ARG A 425 7.38 52.64 -6.89
N ARG A 426 8.15 52.71 -5.77
CA ARG A 426 8.25 53.92 -4.97
C ARG A 426 8.86 55.09 -5.76
N LEU A 427 9.93 54.87 -6.51
CA LEU A 427 10.60 55.90 -7.31
C LEU A 427 9.74 56.33 -8.50
N ALA A 428 9.07 55.41 -9.20
CA ALA A 428 8.15 55.73 -10.29
C ALA A 428 7.00 56.65 -9.81
N GLY A 429 6.44 56.35 -8.63
CA GLY A 429 5.41 57.22 -8.01
C GLY A 429 5.93 58.62 -7.73
N LEU A 430 7.12 58.77 -7.14
CA LEU A 430 7.73 60.07 -6.88
C LEU A 430 8.01 60.87 -8.17
N ARG A 431 8.50 60.22 -9.23
CA ARG A 431 8.74 60.85 -10.52
C ARG A 431 7.43 61.35 -11.17
N TYR A 432 6.39 60.54 -11.12
CA TYR A 432 5.08 60.91 -11.63
C TYR A 432 4.47 62.09 -10.85
N ASP A 433 4.48 62.06 -9.53
CA ASP A 433 3.93 63.11 -8.68
C ASP A 433 4.65 64.47 -8.86
N ASN A 434 5.94 64.43 -9.27
CA ASN A 434 6.74 65.62 -9.59
C ASN A 434 6.73 65.96 -11.10
N GLY A 435 5.93 65.29 -11.93
CA GLY A 435 5.77 65.60 -13.36
C GLY A 435 6.97 65.16 -14.24
N TYR A 436 7.89 64.33 -13.77
CA TYR A 436 9.07 63.85 -14.50
C TYR A 436 8.82 62.60 -15.37
N SER A 437 7.69 61.92 -15.17
CA SER A 437 7.34 60.72 -15.94
C SER A 437 5.84 60.59 -16.17
N SER A 438 5.46 59.76 -17.15
CA SER A 438 4.06 59.41 -17.38
C SER A 438 3.56 58.43 -16.33
N TYR A 439 2.25 58.34 -16.14
CA TYR A 439 1.63 57.36 -15.25
C TYR A 439 1.92 55.90 -15.66
N LEU A 440 2.23 55.67 -16.94
CA LEU A 440 2.55 54.37 -17.47
C LEU A 440 3.75 53.71 -16.72
N GLU A 441 4.77 54.53 -16.31
CA GLU A 441 5.90 54.00 -15.51
C GLU A 441 5.44 53.47 -14.14
N VAL A 442 4.49 54.14 -13.51
CA VAL A 442 3.91 53.70 -12.22
C VAL A 442 3.11 52.44 -12.40
N LEU A 443 2.27 52.35 -13.44
CA LEU A 443 1.48 51.14 -13.73
C LEU A 443 2.37 49.92 -13.97
N ASP A 444 3.39 50.09 -14.79
CA ASP A 444 4.33 48.98 -15.07
C ASP A 444 5.06 48.51 -13.81
N ALA A 445 5.50 49.46 -12.97
CA ALA A 445 6.15 49.15 -11.71
C ALA A 445 5.20 48.44 -10.71
N GLU A 446 3.94 48.89 -10.62
CA GLU A 446 2.93 48.26 -9.75
C GLU A 446 2.55 46.84 -10.21
N ARG A 447 2.36 46.63 -11.52
CA ARG A 447 2.08 45.32 -12.11
C ARG A 447 3.23 44.38 -11.92
N SER A 448 4.45 44.85 -12.16
CA SER A 448 5.68 44.05 -11.96
C SER A 448 5.89 43.67 -10.49
N LEU A 449 5.64 44.56 -9.53
CA LEU A 449 5.72 44.28 -8.11
C LEU A 449 4.67 43.23 -7.68
N PHE A 450 3.42 43.42 -8.09
CA PHE A 450 2.34 42.48 -7.77
C PHE A 450 2.65 41.05 -8.27
N ASN A 451 3.05 40.90 -9.53
CA ASN A 451 3.41 39.62 -10.12
C ASN A 451 4.66 39.00 -9.45
N GLY A 452 5.64 39.85 -9.14
CA GLY A 452 6.85 39.42 -8.42
C GLY A 452 6.56 38.86 -7.02
N GLN A 453 5.67 39.50 -6.27
CA GLN A 453 5.23 39.06 -4.95
C GLN A 453 4.47 37.73 -5.01
N LEU A 454 3.51 37.59 -5.93
CA LEU A 454 2.77 36.34 -6.12
C LEU A 454 3.72 35.18 -6.51
N SER A 455 4.67 35.44 -7.43
CA SER A 455 5.67 34.47 -7.85
C SER A 455 6.60 34.05 -6.72
N GLN A 456 7.01 34.97 -5.85
CA GLN A 456 7.83 34.68 -4.68
C GLN A 456 7.11 33.77 -3.68
N VAL A 457 5.84 34.08 -3.37
CA VAL A 457 5.01 33.25 -2.47
C VAL A 457 4.82 31.86 -3.06
N GLN A 458 4.54 31.76 -4.35
CA GLN A 458 4.41 30.44 -5.02
C GLN A 458 5.71 29.64 -4.92
N THR A 459 6.87 30.26 -5.15
CA THR A 459 8.18 29.59 -5.03
C THR A 459 8.44 29.16 -3.59
N LYS A 460 8.03 29.96 -2.60
CA LYS A 460 8.15 29.58 -1.18
C LYS A 460 7.30 28.37 -0.85
N GLY A 461 6.05 28.33 -1.31
CA GLY A 461 5.19 27.13 -1.17
C GLY A 461 5.81 25.89 -1.83
N ASN A 462 6.34 26.02 -3.05
CA ASN A 462 7.01 24.93 -3.76
C ASN A 462 8.26 24.43 -3.01
N LEU A 463 9.02 25.31 -2.35
CA LEU A 463 10.16 24.92 -1.52
C LEU A 463 9.73 24.04 -0.33
N PHE A 464 8.66 24.41 0.38
CA PHE A 464 8.15 23.58 1.47
C PHE A 464 7.62 22.24 0.96
N GLN A 465 6.90 22.21 -0.18
CA GLN A 465 6.41 20.98 -0.79
C GLN A 465 7.55 20.08 -1.28
N SER A 466 8.63 20.65 -1.83
CA SER A 466 9.81 19.86 -2.23
C SER A 466 10.45 19.13 -1.05
N LEU A 467 10.48 19.75 0.14
CA LEU A 467 10.95 19.10 1.37
C LEU A 467 10.03 17.95 1.80
N VAL A 468 8.71 18.14 1.76
CA VAL A 468 7.76 17.04 2.00
C VAL A 468 8.05 15.87 1.06
N ASN A 469 8.30 16.18 -0.22
CA ASN A 469 8.60 15.17 -1.23
C ASN A 469 9.94 14.47 -0.96
N VAL A 470 10.99 15.17 -0.50
CA VAL A 470 12.24 14.53 -0.06
C VAL A 470 11.99 13.50 1.04
N TYR A 471 11.24 13.87 2.09
CA TYR A 471 10.90 12.93 3.17
C TYR A 471 10.05 11.74 2.69
N LYS A 472 9.11 11.98 1.77
CA LYS A 472 8.31 10.93 1.14
C LYS A 472 9.19 9.96 0.37
N THR A 473 10.04 10.48 -0.54
CA THR A 473 10.80 9.66 -1.50
C THR A 473 11.96 8.92 -0.85
N MET A 474 12.56 9.48 0.19
CA MET A 474 13.58 8.78 0.98
C MET A 474 13.00 7.67 1.87
N GLY A 475 11.70 7.66 2.11
CA GLY A 475 11.09 6.68 3.01
C GLY A 475 11.59 6.86 4.45
N GLY A 476 11.57 5.77 5.23
CA GLY A 476 12.18 5.75 6.56
C GLY A 476 11.25 5.31 7.68
N GLY A 477 11.78 5.27 8.89
CA GLY A 477 11.09 4.74 10.08
C GLY A 477 9.85 5.53 10.52
N TRP A 478 9.69 6.78 10.05
CA TRP A 478 8.49 7.59 10.29
C TRP A 478 7.21 6.93 9.76
N ILE A 479 7.31 6.09 8.71
CA ILE A 479 6.19 5.34 8.16
C ILE A 479 5.66 4.34 9.20
N THR A 480 6.55 3.71 9.96
CA THR A 480 6.18 2.80 11.04
C THR A 480 5.48 3.54 12.19
N GLU A 481 5.89 4.77 12.50
CA GLU A 481 5.21 5.61 13.50
C GLU A 481 3.82 6.03 13.01
N ALA A 482 3.71 6.47 11.75
CA ALA A 482 2.43 6.81 11.13
C ALA A 482 1.49 5.58 11.05
N ASP A 483 2.02 4.41 10.76
CA ASP A 483 1.27 3.15 10.73
C ASP A 483 0.68 2.79 12.10
N LYS A 484 1.44 2.96 13.18
CA LYS A 484 0.94 2.78 14.54
C LYS A 484 -0.20 3.75 14.87
N MET A 485 -0.13 4.99 14.39
CA MET A 485 -1.19 5.99 14.57
C MET A 485 -2.45 5.61 13.76
N ALA A 486 -2.29 5.06 12.55
CA ALA A 486 -3.38 4.64 11.67
C ALA A 486 -4.13 3.41 12.20
N SER A 487 -3.41 2.46 12.79
CA SER A 487 -3.98 1.19 13.24
C SER A 487 -4.77 1.30 14.54
N GLY A 488 -4.72 2.41 15.27
CA GLY A 488 -5.29 2.53 16.61
C GLY A 488 -4.76 1.46 17.55
N TYR A 489 -3.56 0.95 17.28
CA TYR A 489 -2.99 -0.24 17.87
C TYR A 489 -2.72 -0.01 19.36
N THR A 490 -3.72 -0.33 20.21
CA THR A 490 -3.41 -0.85 21.52
C THR A 490 -2.73 -2.19 21.32
N GLU A 491 -1.49 -2.34 21.75
CA GLU A 491 -0.76 -3.63 21.78
C GLU A 491 -1.67 -4.71 22.37
N LYS A 492 -2.40 -5.45 21.55
CA LYS A 492 -2.86 -6.77 21.93
C LYS A 492 -1.61 -7.64 22.00
N LYS A 493 -1.15 -7.88 23.22
CA LYS A 493 -0.13 -8.91 23.51
C LYS A 493 -0.41 -10.14 22.65
N PRO A 494 0.61 -10.72 21.99
CA PRO A 494 0.43 -11.96 21.27
C PRO A 494 -0.13 -12.99 22.26
N ALA A 495 -1.22 -13.64 21.88
CA ALA A 495 -1.73 -14.78 22.61
C ALA A 495 -0.61 -15.83 22.71
N PRO A 496 -0.39 -16.47 23.87
CA PRO A 496 0.59 -17.52 23.99
C PRO A 496 0.27 -18.60 22.95
N SER A 497 1.29 -18.95 22.17
CA SER A 497 1.23 -20.05 21.21
C SER A 497 0.87 -21.36 21.92
N PRO A 498 -0.07 -22.16 21.35
CA PRO A 498 -0.38 -23.48 21.88
C PRO A 498 0.75 -24.47 21.72
#